data_d69c5e6045e4b903fc026ca8d36a6627
#
_entry.id   d69c5e6045e4b903fc026ca8d36a6627
#
_cell.length_a   1.000
_cell.length_b   1.000
_cell.length_c   1.000
_cell.angle_alpha   90.00
_cell.angle_beta   90.00
_cell.angle_gamma   90.00
#
_symmetry.space_group_name_H-M   'P 1'
#
loop_
_entity.id
_entity.type
_entity.pdbx_description
1 polymer ?
#
loop_
_entity_poly.entity_id
_entity_poly.type
_entity_poly.pdbx_seq_one_letter_code
_entity_poly.pdbx_strand_id
1 'polypeptide(L)'
;MSGDLMNMNVKITPPLLTYLEERGITLKDMIDTALEFYVPHPGVETKEKAIEMLTEEFLDALQDVNISTLEVAAFLAQEAAEAGRIPGLTQERFQGRPGLVADELIGLAIAGYIAGARGVFEFTRFDQAKPGILKKLGAISNDAIGGLIAGVSSNMYTRAVRDAHAK
;
A
#
# COMPACT_ATOMS: atom_id res chain seq x y z
N MET A 1 16.09 46.09 0.91
CA MET A 1 16.90 44.86 1.02
C MET A 1 15.95 43.69 1.10
N SER A 2 15.60 43.15 -0.04
CA SER A 2 14.73 41.99 -0.16
C SER A 2 15.56 40.73 0.13
N GLY A 3 15.24 40.10 1.25
CA GLY A 3 15.77 38.78 1.56
C GLY A 3 15.10 37.75 0.70
N ASP A 4 15.88 37.15 -0.17
CA ASP A 4 15.55 35.95 -0.94
C ASP A 4 15.24 34.80 0.03
N LEU A 5 13.96 34.59 0.33
CA LEU A 5 13.53 33.33 0.93
C LEU A 5 13.57 32.29 -0.16
N MET A 6 14.76 31.70 -0.31
CA MET A 6 14.98 30.51 -1.11
C MET A 6 13.93 29.47 -0.73
N ASN A 7 13.07 29.19 -1.69
CA ASN A 7 12.08 28.14 -1.70
C ASN A 7 12.81 26.78 -1.65
N MET A 8 13.29 26.40 -0.47
CA MET A 8 13.75 25.05 -0.22
C MET A 8 12.50 24.17 -0.14
N ASN A 9 12.09 23.60 -1.26
CA ASN A 9 11.20 22.45 -1.30
C ASN A 9 11.91 21.28 -0.56
N VAL A 10 11.93 21.36 0.76
CA VAL A 10 12.28 20.20 1.57
C VAL A 10 11.14 19.20 1.35
N LYS A 11 11.39 18.23 0.51
CA LYS A 11 10.48 17.12 0.27
C LYS A 11 10.42 16.32 1.58
N ILE A 12 9.47 16.67 2.45
CA ILE A 12 9.29 16.01 3.74
C ILE A 12 8.89 14.56 3.44
N THR A 13 9.72 13.62 3.87
CA THR A 13 9.39 12.19 3.78
C THR A 13 8.15 11.92 4.63
N PRO A 14 7.09 11.29 4.07
CA PRO A 14 5.92 10.95 4.85
C PRO A 14 6.27 10.09 6.08
N PRO A 15 5.71 10.36 7.26
CA PRO A 15 6.07 9.60 8.47
C PRO A 15 5.82 8.09 8.35
N LEU A 16 4.75 7.68 7.66
CA LEU A 16 4.48 6.27 7.42
C LEU A 16 5.56 5.62 6.56
N LEU A 17 6.12 6.33 5.57
CA LEU A 17 7.21 5.78 4.77
C LEU A 17 8.43 5.46 5.62
N THR A 18 8.82 6.36 6.53
CA THR A 18 9.92 6.10 7.49
C THR A 18 9.64 4.86 8.33
N TYR A 19 8.42 4.74 8.85
CA TYR A 19 7.99 3.57 9.63
C TYR A 19 8.10 2.25 8.85
N LEU A 20 7.73 2.27 7.56
CA LEU A 20 7.81 1.09 6.68
C LEU A 20 9.26 0.77 6.29
N GLU A 21 10.08 1.79 6.01
CA GLU A 21 11.50 1.62 5.66
C GLU A 21 12.29 0.99 6.82
N GLU A 22 12.00 1.35 8.06
CA GLU A 22 12.56 0.70 9.25
C GLU A 22 12.23 -0.80 9.33
N ARG A 23 11.18 -1.22 8.64
CA ARG A 23 10.73 -2.62 8.50
C ARG A 23 11.15 -3.29 7.20
N GLY A 24 12.03 -2.63 6.44
CA GLY A 24 12.57 -3.14 5.18
C GLY A 24 11.61 -3.03 3.99
N ILE A 25 10.60 -2.15 4.06
CA ILE A 25 9.65 -1.92 2.98
C ILE A 25 9.86 -0.50 2.44
N THR A 26 10.45 -0.40 1.26
CA THR A 26 10.76 0.89 0.63
C THR A 26 9.64 1.32 -0.33
N LEU A 27 9.60 2.62 -0.65
CA LEU A 27 8.72 3.13 -1.70
C LEU A 27 8.97 2.40 -3.03
N LYS A 28 10.23 2.11 -3.35
CA LYS A 28 10.59 1.35 -4.55
C LYS A 28 10.00 -0.06 -4.55
N ASP A 29 10.06 -0.78 -3.42
CA ASP A 29 9.49 -2.12 -3.32
C ASP A 29 7.98 -2.11 -3.58
N MET A 30 7.26 -1.11 -3.07
CA MET A 30 5.82 -0.96 -3.29
C MET A 30 5.49 -0.62 -4.74
N ILE A 31 6.25 0.28 -5.36
CA ILE A 31 6.09 0.62 -6.79
C ILE A 31 6.40 -0.60 -7.67
N ASP A 32 7.50 -1.29 -7.44
CA ASP A 32 7.88 -2.47 -8.21
C ASP A 32 6.80 -3.57 -8.10
N THR A 33 6.23 -3.75 -6.91
CA THR A 33 5.12 -4.68 -6.68
C THR A 33 3.87 -4.29 -7.45
N ALA A 34 3.50 -3.00 -7.44
CA ALA A 34 2.37 -2.49 -8.21
C ALA A 34 2.56 -2.71 -9.72
N LEU A 35 3.79 -2.56 -10.21
CA LEU A 35 4.13 -2.73 -11.63
C LEU A 35 4.03 -4.17 -12.11
N GLU A 36 4.01 -5.17 -11.24
CA GLU A 36 3.79 -6.56 -11.66
C GLU A 36 2.39 -6.78 -12.29
N PHE A 37 1.41 -5.95 -11.92
CA PHE A 37 0.06 -5.97 -12.51
C PHE A 37 -0.24 -4.78 -13.41
N TYR A 38 0.77 -3.99 -13.73
CA TYR A 38 0.59 -2.87 -14.65
C TYR A 38 0.24 -3.36 -16.05
N VAL A 39 -0.79 -2.74 -16.62
CA VAL A 39 -1.12 -2.84 -18.05
C VAL A 39 -1.24 -1.43 -18.62
N PRO A 40 -0.73 -1.19 -19.85
CA PRO A 40 -0.92 0.10 -20.53
C PRO A 40 -2.39 0.47 -20.62
N HIS A 41 -2.69 1.73 -20.32
CA HIS A 41 -4.06 2.27 -20.35
C HIS A 41 -4.01 3.74 -20.78
N PRO A 42 -5.07 4.30 -21.41
CA PRO A 42 -5.11 5.73 -21.71
C PRO A 42 -4.76 6.60 -20.52
N GLY A 43 -3.80 7.51 -20.68
CA GLY A 43 -3.25 8.36 -19.65
C GLY A 43 -2.09 7.76 -18.84
N VAL A 44 -1.81 6.46 -19.00
CA VAL A 44 -0.68 5.76 -18.38
C VAL A 44 -0.16 4.66 -19.31
N GLU A 45 0.26 5.07 -20.50
CA GLU A 45 0.59 4.16 -21.61
C GLU A 45 1.96 3.49 -21.44
N THR A 46 2.85 4.04 -20.61
CA THR A 46 4.22 3.54 -20.41
C THR A 46 4.50 3.23 -18.93
N LYS A 47 5.45 2.32 -18.70
CA LYS A 47 5.91 2.03 -17.32
C LYS A 47 6.51 3.26 -16.63
N GLU A 48 7.23 4.09 -17.37
CA GLU A 48 7.83 5.32 -16.86
C GLU A 48 6.73 6.26 -16.33
N LYS A 49 5.65 6.41 -17.09
CA LYS A 49 4.48 7.19 -16.65
C LYS A 49 3.78 6.56 -15.46
N ALA A 50 3.66 5.25 -15.44
CA ALA A 50 3.11 4.52 -14.28
C ALA A 50 3.95 4.73 -13.02
N ILE A 51 5.29 4.67 -13.11
CA ILE A 51 6.20 4.93 -11.99
C ILE A 51 6.01 6.35 -11.45
N GLU A 52 5.96 7.35 -12.33
CA GLU A 52 5.72 8.74 -11.96
C GLU A 52 4.41 8.90 -11.19
N MET A 53 3.32 8.39 -11.74
CA MET A 53 2.00 8.50 -11.13
C MET A 53 1.88 7.69 -9.83
N LEU A 54 2.41 6.47 -9.79
CA LEU A 54 2.44 5.66 -8.56
C LEU A 54 3.25 6.34 -7.46
N THR A 55 4.38 6.97 -7.81
CA THR A 55 5.19 7.71 -6.84
C THR A 55 4.37 8.81 -6.17
N GLU A 56 3.64 9.61 -6.96
CA GLU A 56 2.78 10.67 -6.44
C GLU A 56 1.66 10.11 -5.57
N GLU A 57 0.92 9.11 -6.05
CA GLU A 57 -0.20 8.50 -5.33
C GLU A 57 0.26 7.82 -4.02
N PHE A 58 1.41 7.15 -4.02
CA PHE A 58 1.99 6.60 -2.78
C PHE A 58 2.36 7.69 -1.79
N LEU A 59 3.05 8.74 -2.24
CA LEU A 59 3.46 9.83 -1.36
C LEU A 59 2.25 10.54 -0.74
N ASP A 60 1.15 10.67 -1.46
CA ASP A 60 -0.10 11.20 -0.93
C ASP A 60 -0.74 10.25 0.10
N ALA A 61 -0.88 8.97 -0.23
CA ALA A 61 -1.46 7.98 0.67
C ALA A 61 -0.66 7.83 1.97
N LEU A 62 0.67 7.86 1.88
CA LEU A 62 1.57 7.71 3.02
C LEU A 62 1.58 8.92 3.99
N GLN A 63 0.93 10.02 3.62
CA GLN A 63 0.70 11.17 4.50
C GLN A 63 -0.62 11.07 5.29
N ASP A 64 -1.52 10.19 4.89
CA ASP A 64 -2.83 10.07 5.52
C ASP A 64 -2.72 9.35 6.87
N VAL A 65 -3.17 10.03 7.94
CA VAL A 65 -3.11 9.49 9.30
C VAL A 65 -4.01 8.27 9.51
N ASN A 66 -5.08 8.12 8.75
CA ASN A 66 -5.96 6.94 8.86
C ASN A 66 -5.27 5.72 8.23
N ILE A 67 -4.61 5.89 7.09
CA ILE A 67 -3.79 4.83 6.49
C ILE A 67 -2.65 4.47 7.44
N SER A 68 -1.94 5.46 7.99
CA SER A 68 -0.88 5.23 8.98
C SER A 68 -1.39 4.42 10.19
N THR A 69 -2.56 4.77 10.71
CA THR A 69 -3.15 4.08 11.86
C THR A 69 -3.49 2.62 11.54
N LEU A 70 -4.07 2.36 10.38
CA LEU A 70 -4.43 1.00 9.95
C LEU A 70 -3.18 0.14 9.69
N GLU A 71 -2.17 0.70 9.04
CA GLU A 71 -0.90 -0.01 8.78
C GLU A 71 -0.17 -0.32 10.09
N VAL A 72 -0.04 0.64 10.99
CA VAL A 72 0.60 0.42 12.30
C VAL A 72 -0.16 -0.63 13.09
N ALA A 73 -1.50 -0.60 13.10
CA ALA A 73 -2.32 -1.61 13.76
C ALA A 73 -2.06 -3.01 13.19
N ALA A 74 -1.93 -3.14 11.87
CA ALA A 74 -1.62 -4.41 11.21
C ALA A 74 -0.23 -4.94 11.59
N PHE A 75 0.80 -4.09 11.60
CA PHE A 75 2.15 -4.50 12.01
C PHE A 75 2.22 -4.89 13.48
N LEU A 76 1.54 -4.16 14.36
CA LEU A 76 1.45 -4.53 15.78
C LEU A 76 0.69 -5.85 15.98
N ALA A 77 -0.38 -6.09 15.20
CA ALA A 77 -1.08 -7.36 15.21
C ALA A 77 -0.21 -8.51 14.70
N GLN A 78 0.59 -8.28 13.65
CA GLN A 78 1.58 -9.24 13.16
C GLN A 78 2.60 -9.62 14.24
N GLU A 79 3.20 -8.63 14.90
CA GLU A 79 4.16 -8.84 15.99
C GLU A 79 3.52 -9.59 17.16
N ALA A 80 2.29 -9.25 17.52
CA ALA A 80 1.55 -9.92 18.59
C ALA A 80 1.21 -11.38 18.23
N ALA A 81 0.86 -11.65 16.98
CA ALA A 81 0.58 -13.00 16.50
C ALA A 81 1.83 -13.88 16.51
N GLU A 82 2.95 -13.37 16.02
CA GLU A 82 4.25 -14.05 16.03
C GLU A 82 4.72 -14.38 17.46
N ALA A 83 4.45 -13.48 18.41
CA ALA A 83 4.77 -13.66 19.82
C ALA A 83 3.73 -14.48 20.62
N GLY A 84 2.69 -14.99 19.95
CA GLY A 84 1.63 -15.77 20.62
C GLY A 84 0.77 -14.95 21.60
N ARG A 85 0.66 -13.64 21.39
CA ARG A 85 -0.03 -12.70 22.30
C ARG A 85 -1.45 -12.33 21.86
N ILE A 86 -1.96 -12.89 20.76
CA ILE A 86 -3.35 -12.66 20.36
C ILE A 86 -4.23 -13.69 21.08
N PRO A 87 -5.19 -13.24 21.91
CA PRO A 87 -6.07 -14.15 22.64
C PRO A 87 -6.82 -15.11 21.70
N GLY A 88 -6.75 -16.40 21.97
CA GLY A 88 -7.43 -17.44 21.19
C GLY A 88 -6.78 -17.82 19.85
N LEU A 89 -5.74 -17.12 19.43
CA LEU A 89 -4.98 -17.48 18.22
C LEU A 89 -3.82 -18.40 18.58
N THR A 90 -3.89 -19.66 18.14
CA THR A 90 -2.78 -20.60 18.25
C THR A 90 -1.78 -20.39 17.11
N GLN A 91 -0.52 -20.76 17.33
CA GLN A 91 0.51 -20.69 16.29
C GLN A 91 0.16 -21.60 15.09
N GLU A 92 -0.43 -22.76 15.36
CA GLU A 92 -0.90 -23.68 14.33
C GLU A 92 -1.94 -23.00 13.43
N ARG A 93 -2.94 -22.32 14.01
CA ARG A 93 -3.96 -21.60 13.25
C ARG A 93 -3.40 -20.40 12.52
N PHE A 94 -2.43 -19.70 13.10
CA PHE A 94 -1.79 -18.54 12.47
C PHE A 94 -0.98 -18.94 11.22
N GLN A 95 -0.36 -20.12 11.25
CA GLN A 95 0.46 -20.64 10.16
C GLN A 95 -0.26 -21.61 9.22
N GLY A 96 -1.45 -22.07 9.59
CA GLY A 96 -2.16 -23.14 8.91
C GLY A 96 -3.51 -22.77 8.31
N ARG A 97 -4.31 -23.80 8.09
CA ARG A 97 -5.68 -23.64 7.60
C ARG A 97 -6.66 -24.33 8.56
N PRO A 98 -7.83 -23.72 8.84
CA PRO A 98 -8.28 -22.42 8.35
C PRO A 98 -7.45 -21.30 8.94
N GLY A 99 -6.97 -20.39 8.07
CA GLY A 99 -6.22 -19.21 8.47
C GLY A 99 -7.08 -18.15 9.17
N LEU A 100 -6.49 -16.99 9.40
CA LEU A 100 -7.23 -15.81 9.81
C LEU A 100 -8.08 -15.28 8.65
N VAL A 101 -9.10 -14.51 9.00
CA VAL A 101 -9.85 -13.63 8.09
C VAL A 101 -9.59 -12.16 8.45
N ALA A 102 -9.08 -11.91 9.67
CA ALA A 102 -8.80 -10.57 10.17
C ALA A 102 -7.75 -9.82 9.32
N ASP A 103 -6.75 -10.52 8.81
CA ASP A 103 -5.74 -10.00 7.90
C ASP A 103 -6.36 -9.50 6.59
N GLU A 104 -7.20 -10.30 5.96
CA GLU A 104 -7.94 -9.89 4.76
C GLU A 104 -8.85 -8.69 5.01
N LEU A 105 -9.54 -8.65 6.17
CA LEU A 105 -10.41 -7.53 6.55
C LEU A 105 -9.60 -6.23 6.69
N ILE A 106 -8.39 -6.28 7.21
CA ILE A 106 -7.51 -5.12 7.29
C ILE A 106 -7.11 -4.65 5.89
N GLY A 107 -6.67 -5.55 5.03
CA GLY A 107 -6.32 -5.23 3.65
C GLY A 107 -7.48 -4.64 2.86
N LEU A 108 -8.67 -5.24 2.97
CA LEU A 108 -9.91 -4.74 2.37
C LEU A 108 -10.26 -3.34 2.88
N ALA A 109 -10.12 -3.09 4.19
CA ALA A 109 -10.41 -1.79 4.80
C ALA A 109 -9.47 -0.71 4.27
N ILE A 110 -8.18 -0.98 4.18
CA ILE A 110 -7.18 -0.04 3.64
C ILE A 110 -7.46 0.25 2.16
N ALA A 111 -7.62 -0.78 1.34
CA ALA A 111 -7.89 -0.63 -0.09
C ALA A 111 -9.21 0.11 -0.34
N GLY A 112 -10.25 -0.22 0.41
CA GLY A 112 -11.56 0.41 0.34
C GLY A 112 -11.55 1.87 0.78
N TYR A 113 -10.78 2.20 1.82
CA TYR A 113 -10.59 3.57 2.26
C TYR A 113 -9.90 4.42 1.19
N ILE A 114 -8.86 3.88 0.54
CA ILE A 114 -8.08 4.62 -0.48
C ILE A 114 -8.88 4.80 -1.78
N ALA A 115 -9.51 3.75 -2.30
CA ALA A 115 -10.07 3.75 -3.65
C ALA A 115 -11.49 3.17 -3.77
N GLY A 116 -12.18 2.99 -2.64
CA GLY A 116 -13.53 2.42 -2.63
C GLY A 116 -13.58 1.01 -3.20
N ALA A 117 -14.69 0.67 -3.84
CA ALA A 117 -14.90 -0.66 -4.40
C ALA A 117 -13.81 -1.08 -5.41
N ARG A 118 -13.25 -0.14 -6.17
CA ARG A 118 -12.15 -0.42 -7.11
C ARG A 118 -10.90 -0.90 -6.39
N GLY A 119 -10.55 -0.27 -5.27
CA GLY A 119 -9.44 -0.72 -4.43
C GLY A 119 -9.64 -2.12 -3.87
N VAL A 120 -10.86 -2.43 -3.44
CA VAL A 120 -11.24 -3.77 -2.94
C VAL A 120 -11.09 -4.85 -4.01
N PHE A 121 -11.55 -4.59 -5.25
CA PHE A 121 -11.34 -5.50 -6.36
C PHE A 121 -9.86 -5.72 -6.68
N GLU A 122 -9.08 -4.66 -6.69
CA GLU A 122 -7.65 -4.76 -6.96
C GLU A 122 -6.92 -5.49 -5.84
N PHE A 123 -7.30 -5.27 -4.57
CA PHE A 123 -6.75 -6.00 -3.43
C PHE A 123 -6.87 -7.51 -3.60
N THR A 124 -8.00 -8.01 -4.07
CA THR A 124 -8.19 -9.45 -4.29
C THR A 124 -7.12 -10.04 -5.22
N ARG A 125 -6.71 -9.33 -6.24
CA ARG A 125 -5.64 -9.76 -7.18
C ARG A 125 -4.29 -9.82 -6.49
N PHE A 126 -3.93 -8.78 -5.74
CA PHE A 126 -2.68 -8.74 -4.98
C PHE A 126 -2.64 -9.79 -3.88
N ASP A 127 -3.76 -9.99 -3.18
CA ASP A 127 -3.87 -10.99 -2.13
C ASP A 127 -3.71 -12.42 -2.65
N GLN A 128 -4.33 -12.74 -3.77
CA GLN A 128 -4.23 -14.09 -4.37
C GLN A 128 -2.84 -14.40 -4.92
N ALA A 129 -2.20 -13.44 -5.57
CA ALA A 129 -0.90 -13.66 -6.24
C ALA A 129 0.30 -13.38 -5.36
N LYS A 130 0.15 -12.52 -4.33
CA LYS A 130 1.24 -12.09 -3.43
C LYS A 130 2.50 -11.66 -4.19
N PRO A 131 2.41 -10.71 -5.17
CA PRO A 131 3.58 -10.32 -5.96
C PRO A 131 4.60 -9.52 -5.15
N GLY A 132 5.82 -9.44 -5.65
CA GLY A 132 6.87 -8.55 -5.17
C GLY A 132 7.17 -8.68 -3.69
N ILE A 133 7.12 -7.54 -2.98
CA ILE A 133 7.42 -7.46 -1.54
C ILE A 133 6.44 -8.28 -0.69
N LEU A 134 5.22 -8.51 -1.16
CA LEU A 134 4.19 -9.22 -0.38
C LEU A 134 4.60 -10.65 -0.04
N LYS A 135 5.43 -11.30 -0.87
CA LYS A 135 5.96 -12.64 -0.60
C LYS A 135 6.86 -12.73 0.63
N LYS A 136 7.43 -11.60 1.02
CA LYS A 136 8.43 -11.52 2.11
C LYS A 136 7.83 -11.13 3.45
N LEU A 137 6.56 -10.73 3.46
CA LEU A 137 5.87 -10.22 4.64
C LEU A 137 5.08 -11.34 5.34
N GLY A 138 4.78 -11.11 6.62
CA GLY A 138 3.95 -12.02 7.42
C GLY A 138 2.48 -11.98 6.98
N ALA A 139 1.68 -12.90 7.51
CA ALA A 139 0.29 -13.10 7.08
C ALA A 139 -0.57 -11.84 7.19
N ILE A 140 -0.42 -11.07 8.27
CA ILE A 140 -1.21 -9.84 8.50
C ILE A 140 -0.59 -8.65 7.75
N SER A 141 0.71 -8.49 7.85
CA SER A 141 1.41 -7.36 7.22
C SER A 141 1.36 -7.42 5.68
N ASN A 142 1.37 -8.61 5.08
CA ASN A 142 1.25 -8.70 3.62
C ASN A 142 -0.10 -8.20 3.11
N ASP A 143 -1.18 -8.43 3.84
CA ASP A 143 -2.52 -7.99 3.45
C ASP A 143 -2.69 -6.49 3.66
N ALA A 144 -2.14 -5.92 4.73
CA ALA A 144 -2.13 -4.48 4.93
C ALA A 144 -1.39 -3.75 3.80
N ILE A 145 -0.15 -4.13 3.53
CA ILE A 145 0.64 -3.56 2.42
C ILE A 145 -0.01 -3.85 1.06
N GLY A 146 -0.58 -5.04 0.88
CA GLY A 146 -1.37 -5.38 -0.30
C GLY A 146 -2.55 -4.45 -0.52
N GLY A 147 -3.27 -4.10 0.55
CA GLY A 147 -4.36 -3.14 0.53
C GLY A 147 -3.91 -1.73 0.15
N LEU A 148 -2.78 -1.27 0.70
CA LEU A 148 -2.16 0.00 0.34
C LEU A 148 -1.79 0.05 -1.15
N ILE A 149 -1.06 -0.96 -1.63
CA ILE A 149 -0.63 -1.05 -3.03
C ILE A 149 -1.84 -1.12 -3.97
N ALA A 150 -2.84 -1.92 -3.65
CA ALA A 150 -4.05 -2.07 -4.45
C ALA A 150 -4.85 -0.76 -4.55
N GLY A 151 -5.04 -0.07 -3.43
CA GLY A 151 -5.73 1.21 -3.40
C GLY A 151 -5.02 2.28 -4.23
N VAL A 152 -3.71 2.40 -4.06
CA VAL A 152 -2.86 3.33 -4.81
C VAL A 152 -2.87 3.01 -6.31
N SER A 153 -2.73 1.74 -6.69
CA SER A 153 -2.80 1.30 -8.10
C SER A 153 -4.13 1.65 -8.74
N SER A 154 -5.23 1.43 -8.02
CA SER A 154 -6.58 1.80 -8.47
C SER A 154 -6.72 3.31 -8.70
N ASN A 155 -6.19 4.13 -7.79
CA ASN A 155 -6.22 5.58 -7.93
C ASN A 155 -5.39 6.05 -9.13
N MET A 156 -4.23 5.45 -9.37
CA MET A 156 -3.42 5.74 -10.57
C MET A 156 -4.24 5.59 -11.84
N TYR A 157 -4.92 4.47 -12.03
CA TYR A 157 -5.75 4.24 -13.22
C TYR A 157 -6.95 5.17 -13.29
N THR A 158 -7.61 5.43 -12.17
CA THR A 158 -8.74 6.37 -12.12
C THR A 158 -8.32 7.77 -12.52
N ARG A 159 -7.18 8.23 -12.02
CA ARG A 159 -6.59 9.53 -12.37
C ARG A 159 -6.19 9.57 -13.84
N ALA A 160 -5.52 8.53 -14.33
CA ALA A 160 -5.09 8.43 -15.73
C ALA A 160 -6.26 8.61 -16.71
N VAL A 161 -7.38 7.90 -16.49
CA VAL A 161 -8.59 8.02 -17.31
C VAL A 161 -9.17 9.43 -17.26
N ARG A 162 -9.27 10.00 -16.06
CA ARG A 162 -9.79 11.38 -15.90
C ARG A 162 -8.93 12.39 -16.66
N ASP A 163 -7.62 12.30 -16.52
CA ASP A 163 -6.68 13.22 -17.15
C ASP A 163 -6.64 13.05 -18.68
N ALA A 164 -6.84 11.82 -19.18
CA ALA A 164 -6.97 11.55 -20.62
C ALA A 164 -8.24 12.15 -21.24
N HIS A 165 -9.34 12.21 -20.48
CA HIS A 165 -10.59 12.81 -20.96
C HIS A 165 -10.64 14.36 -20.82
N ALA A 166 -9.74 14.95 -20.07
CA ALA A 166 -9.66 16.39 -19.88
C ALA A 166 -8.91 17.13 -21.02
N LYS A 167 -8.34 16.39 -21.96
CA LYS A 167 -7.62 16.89 -23.15
C LYS A 167 -8.51 16.84 -24.39
#